data_930d002bb68eaad3f789755c204272f3
#
_entry.id   930d002bb68eaad3f789755c204272f3
#
_cell.length_a   1.000
_cell.length_b   1.000
_cell.length_c   1.000
_cell.angle_alpha   90.00
_cell.angle_beta   90.00
_cell.angle_gamma   90.00
#
_symmetry.space_group_name_H-M   'P 1'
#
loop_
_entity.id
_entity.type
_entity.pdbx_description
1 polymer ?
#
loop_
_entity_poly.entity_id
_entity_poly.type
_entity_poly.pdbx_seq_one_letter_code
_entity_poly.pdbx_strand_id
1 'polypeptide(L)'
;MGEYKTTGTCKYLIITGCLGQRYAEELLENIPEADAVIGTECYEDIAYVIQRVTHGERFIMLESLKKAELAPIPAPRILTTPDYMAYLKIAEGCDNCCSYCIIPKLRGPYVSKPFEQVLGEAKALVDKGVKELIVVAQDTTRYGEDLY
;
A
#
# COMPACT_ATOMS: atom_id res chain seq x y z
N MET A 1 8.85 16.77 -6.33
CA MET A 1 7.74 16.15 -7.11
C MET A 1 6.81 17.23 -7.68
N GLY A 2 6.35 18.22 -6.91
CA GLY A 2 5.49 19.30 -7.42
C GLY A 2 6.04 20.05 -8.63
N GLU A 3 7.35 20.27 -8.68
CA GLU A 3 8.01 20.90 -9.84
C GLU A 3 7.73 20.19 -11.17
N TYR A 4 7.54 18.88 -11.18
CA TYR A 4 7.21 18.14 -12.39
C TYR A 4 5.82 18.47 -12.97
N LYS A 5 4.90 19.04 -12.17
CA LYS A 5 3.62 19.60 -12.68
C LYS A 5 3.79 20.94 -13.35
N THR A 6 4.76 21.75 -12.92
CA THR A 6 4.98 23.11 -13.42
C THR A 6 5.99 23.15 -14.58
N THR A 7 7.04 22.33 -14.50
CA THR A 7 8.15 22.34 -15.47
C THR A 7 8.25 21.06 -16.30
N GLY A 8 7.55 20.00 -15.90
CA GLY A 8 7.61 18.69 -16.54
C GLY A 8 6.31 18.26 -17.21
N THR A 9 6.16 16.97 -17.41
CA THR A 9 5.00 16.33 -18.06
C THR A 9 4.00 15.72 -17.08
N CYS A 10 4.22 15.88 -15.77
CA CYS A 10 3.34 15.36 -14.74
C CYS A 10 2.01 16.16 -14.74
N LYS A 11 0.91 15.47 -14.98
CA LYS A 11 -0.42 16.12 -14.99
C LYS A 11 -1.07 16.10 -13.60
N TYR A 12 -0.89 15.02 -12.87
CA TYR A 12 -1.55 14.77 -11.59
C TYR A 12 -0.56 14.27 -10.55
N LEU A 13 -0.72 14.73 -9.32
CA LEU A 13 0.10 14.32 -8.17
C LEU A 13 -0.81 13.74 -7.09
N ILE A 14 -0.66 12.44 -6.84
CA ILE A 14 -1.38 11.72 -5.79
C ILE A 14 -0.37 11.31 -4.72
N ILE A 15 -0.64 11.70 -3.47
CA ILE A 15 0.19 11.35 -2.30
C ILE A 15 -0.47 10.17 -1.60
N THR A 16 0.32 9.14 -1.24
CA THR A 16 -0.18 7.95 -0.54
C THR A 16 0.79 7.46 0.52
N GLY A 17 0.35 6.46 1.30
CA GLY A 17 1.14 5.80 2.31
C GLY A 17 0.96 6.37 3.71
N CYS A 18 1.85 5.96 4.65
CA CYS A 18 1.72 6.32 6.06
C CYS A 18 1.71 7.83 6.33
N LEU A 19 2.44 8.61 5.53
CA LEU A 19 2.45 10.06 5.66
C LEU A 19 1.09 10.64 5.24
N GLY A 20 0.53 10.15 4.12
CA GLY A 20 -0.81 10.49 3.66
C GLY A 20 -1.88 10.12 4.69
N GLN A 21 -1.80 8.93 5.28
CA GLN A 21 -2.73 8.49 6.33
C GLN A 21 -2.69 9.39 7.56
N ARG A 22 -1.51 9.90 7.94
CA ARG A 22 -1.33 10.66 9.17
C ARG A 22 -1.62 12.15 9.04
N TYR A 23 -1.23 12.76 7.91
CA TYR A 23 -1.19 14.21 7.73
C TYR A 23 -1.93 14.66 6.46
N ALA A 24 -3.01 13.98 6.12
CA ALA A 24 -3.71 14.17 4.84
C ALA A 24 -4.12 15.62 4.59
N GLU A 25 -4.74 16.27 5.58
CA GLU A 25 -5.19 17.67 5.48
C GLU A 25 -4.01 18.61 5.34
N GLU A 26 -3.00 18.48 6.21
CA GLU A 26 -1.80 19.30 6.17
C GLU A 26 -1.03 19.16 4.84
N LEU A 27 -0.97 17.93 4.30
CA LEU A 27 -0.33 17.66 3.02
C LEU A 27 -1.09 18.32 1.86
N LEU A 28 -2.42 18.22 1.87
CA LEU A 28 -3.22 18.84 0.83
C LEU A 28 -3.16 20.37 0.91
N GLU A 29 -3.14 20.95 2.11
CA GLU A 29 -3.02 22.40 2.31
C GLU A 29 -1.64 22.94 1.92
N ASN A 30 -0.56 22.26 2.37
CA ASN A 30 0.81 22.75 2.19
C ASN A 30 1.43 22.38 0.84
N ILE A 31 0.81 21.45 0.09
CA ILE A 31 1.26 21.04 -1.25
C ILE A 31 0.14 21.34 -2.25
N PRO A 32 0.05 22.57 -2.74
CA PRO A 32 -1.03 22.98 -3.66
C PRO A 32 -1.02 22.18 -4.97
N GLU A 33 0.11 21.60 -5.36
CA GLU A 33 0.25 20.75 -6.53
C GLU A 33 -0.37 19.37 -6.35
N ALA A 34 -0.65 18.92 -5.11
CA ALA A 34 -1.29 17.63 -4.85
C ALA A 34 -2.77 17.68 -5.26
N ASP A 35 -3.19 16.72 -6.07
CA ASP A 35 -4.57 16.57 -6.51
C ASP A 35 -5.36 15.65 -5.56
N ALA A 36 -4.69 14.66 -4.98
CA ALA A 36 -5.31 13.82 -3.96
C ALA A 36 -4.29 13.34 -2.92
N VAL A 37 -4.80 13.09 -1.71
CA VAL A 37 -4.07 12.38 -0.65
C VAL A 37 -4.90 11.16 -0.26
N ILE A 38 -4.28 9.97 -0.33
CA ILE A 38 -4.95 8.72 0.00
C ILE A 38 -4.23 7.94 1.09
N GLY A 39 -5.01 7.25 1.90
CA GLY A 39 -4.52 6.45 3.01
C GLY A 39 -3.84 5.13 2.60
N THR A 40 -3.36 4.42 3.61
CA THR A 40 -2.62 3.15 3.43
C THR A 40 -3.49 2.01 2.91
N GLU A 41 -4.80 2.06 3.11
CA GLU A 41 -5.75 1.04 2.65
C GLU A 41 -6.37 1.35 1.28
N CYS A 42 -6.14 2.57 0.76
CA CYS A 42 -6.80 3.06 -0.45
C CYS A 42 -6.02 2.82 -1.75
N TYR A 43 -4.85 2.20 -1.71
CA TYR A 43 -4.05 2.00 -2.92
C TYR A 43 -4.67 1.01 -3.92
N GLU A 44 -5.55 0.12 -3.47
CA GLU A 44 -6.32 -0.75 -4.36
C GLU A 44 -7.41 0.00 -5.13
N ASP A 45 -7.85 1.15 -4.60
CA ASP A 45 -8.83 2.03 -5.22
C ASP A 45 -8.18 3.08 -6.16
N ILE A 46 -6.89 2.93 -6.47
CA ILE A 46 -6.11 3.94 -7.23
C ILE A 46 -6.74 4.28 -8.59
N ALA A 47 -7.38 3.33 -9.27
CA ALA A 47 -8.05 3.57 -10.53
C ALA A 47 -9.22 4.55 -10.36
N TYR A 48 -10.01 4.41 -9.31
CA TYR A 48 -11.09 5.33 -8.95
C TYR A 48 -10.55 6.72 -8.58
N VAL A 49 -9.45 6.76 -7.79
CA VAL A 49 -8.78 8.02 -7.44
C VAL A 49 -8.31 8.75 -8.67
N ILE A 50 -7.65 8.06 -9.62
CA ILE A 50 -7.19 8.64 -10.88
C ILE A 50 -8.38 9.19 -11.68
N GLN A 51 -9.47 8.45 -11.77
CA GLN A 51 -10.67 8.91 -12.49
C GLN A 51 -11.18 10.23 -11.91
N ARG A 52 -11.32 10.37 -10.60
CA ARG A 52 -11.80 11.61 -9.96
C ARG A 52 -10.84 12.77 -10.18
N VAL A 53 -9.54 12.54 -10.01
CA VAL A 53 -8.51 13.55 -10.23
C VAL A 53 -8.50 14.02 -11.70
N THR A 54 -8.71 13.12 -12.67
CA THR A 54 -8.78 13.49 -14.10
C THR A 54 -10.02 14.32 -14.44
N HIS A 55 -11.07 14.27 -13.62
CA HIS A 55 -12.23 15.14 -13.71
C HIS A 55 -12.06 16.49 -12.97
N GLY A 56 -10.86 16.75 -12.45
CA GLY A 56 -10.51 18.01 -11.79
C GLY A 56 -10.87 18.07 -10.31
N GLU A 57 -11.18 16.92 -9.69
CA GLU A 57 -11.43 16.87 -8.26
C GLU A 57 -10.13 16.88 -7.46
N ARG A 58 -10.17 17.58 -6.31
CA ARG A 58 -9.09 17.63 -5.32
C ARG A 58 -9.63 17.16 -3.99
N PHE A 59 -9.11 16.05 -3.43
CA PHE A 59 -9.74 15.41 -2.29
C PHE A 59 -8.79 14.54 -1.45
N ILE A 60 -9.29 14.15 -0.27
CA ILE A 60 -8.68 13.20 0.65
C ILE A 60 -9.55 11.93 0.69
N MET A 61 -8.91 10.76 0.70
CA MET A 61 -9.56 9.46 0.89
C MET A 61 -8.70 8.58 1.80
N LEU A 62 -9.14 8.39 3.05
CA LEU A 62 -8.39 7.62 4.06
C LEU A 62 -8.93 6.21 4.29
N GLU A 63 -10.17 5.95 3.87
CA GLU A 63 -10.82 4.65 3.99
C GLU A 63 -11.03 4.06 2.59
N SER A 64 -10.76 2.77 2.44
CA SER A 64 -11.02 2.07 1.18
C SER A 64 -12.53 1.96 0.92
N LEU A 65 -12.92 2.07 -0.36
CA LEU A 65 -14.29 1.81 -0.80
C LEU A 65 -14.66 0.33 -0.67
N LYS A 66 -13.67 -0.54 -0.71
CA LYS A 66 -13.80 -1.97 -0.48
C LYS A 66 -13.56 -2.24 1.00
N LYS A 67 -14.61 -2.33 1.82
CA LYS A 67 -14.49 -2.94 3.14
C LYS A 67 -13.87 -4.33 2.94
N ALA A 68 -12.73 -4.53 3.59
CA ALA A 68 -11.87 -5.70 3.65
C ALA A 68 -12.53 -7.07 3.37
N GLU A 69 -13.05 -7.28 2.19
CA GLU A 69 -13.11 -8.60 1.61
C GLU A 69 -11.73 -8.83 1.03
N LEU A 70 -10.96 -9.69 1.70
CA LEU A 70 -9.66 -10.20 1.22
C LEU A 70 -9.78 -10.45 -0.28
N ALA A 71 -9.12 -9.60 -1.06
CA ALA A 71 -9.20 -9.69 -2.52
C ALA A 71 -8.76 -11.09 -2.96
N PRO A 72 -9.66 -11.89 -3.55
CA PRO A 72 -9.40 -13.32 -3.79
C PRO A 72 -8.41 -13.58 -4.93
N ILE A 73 -8.01 -12.55 -5.66
CA ILE A 73 -7.11 -12.72 -6.81
C ILE A 73 -5.98 -11.70 -6.69
N PRO A 74 -4.72 -12.13 -6.54
CA PRO A 74 -3.60 -11.23 -6.61
C PRO A 74 -3.59 -10.56 -7.99
N ALA A 75 -3.68 -9.23 -8.02
CA ALA A 75 -3.50 -8.48 -9.25
C ALA A 75 -2.14 -8.86 -9.88
N PRO A 76 -2.04 -8.91 -11.23
CA PRO A 76 -0.81 -9.25 -11.88
C PRO A 76 0.29 -8.28 -11.46
N ARG A 77 1.32 -8.80 -10.78
CA ARG A 77 2.37 -8.00 -10.19
C ARG A 77 3.46 -7.71 -11.23
N ILE A 78 3.73 -6.43 -11.43
CA ILE A 78 4.91 -5.98 -12.19
C ILE A 78 6.07 -5.89 -11.20
N LEU A 79 7.15 -6.63 -11.47
CA LEU A 79 8.37 -6.58 -10.66
C LEU A 79 9.22 -5.40 -11.13
N THR A 80 9.62 -4.55 -10.19
CA THR A 80 10.57 -3.45 -10.39
C THR A 80 11.91 -3.71 -9.70
N THR A 81 12.02 -4.86 -9.05
CA THR A 81 13.26 -5.41 -8.49
C THR A 81 14.06 -6.12 -9.58
N PRO A 82 15.37 -6.43 -9.37
CA PRO A 82 16.08 -7.34 -10.24
C PRO A 82 15.33 -8.66 -10.43
N ASP A 83 15.44 -9.28 -11.60
CA ASP A 83 14.65 -10.45 -12.00
C ASP A 83 14.78 -11.65 -11.05
N TYR A 84 15.92 -11.74 -10.35
CA TYR A 84 16.19 -12.83 -9.41
C TYR A 84 15.59 -12.63 -8.01
N MET A 85 15.08 -11.41 -7.66
CA MET A 85 14.67 -11.06 -6.30
C MET A 85 13.27 -10.45 -6.28
N ALA A 86 12.46 -10.83 -5.28
CA ALA A 86 11.16 -10.20 -5.03
C ALA A 86 10.85 -10.12 -3.53
N TYR A 87 10.05 -9.10 -3.15
CA TYR A 87 9.48 -9.02 -1.82
C TYR A 87 8.18 -9.82 -1.74
N LEU A 88 8.00 -10.59 -0.67
CA LEU A 88 6.80 -11.35 -0.37
C LEU A 88 6.21 -10.84 0.95
N LYS A 89 5.13 -10.07 0.85
CA LYS A 89 4.42 -9.55 2.01
C LYS A 89 3.49 -10.62 2.58
N ILE A 90 3.69 -11.00 3.84
CA ILE A 90 2.94 -12.07 4.51
C ILE A 90 1.88 -11.57 5.49
N ALA A 91 2.01 -10.34 6.00
CA ALA A 91 1.06 -9.75 6.92
C ALA A 91 1.06 -8.21 6.82
N GLU A 92 0.04 -7.58 7.41
CA GLU A 92 -0.10 -6.14 7.53
C GLU A 92 -0.46 -5.79 8.98
N GLY A 93 -0.18 -4.53 9.38
CA GLY A 93 -0.51 -4.04 10.71
C GLY A 93 0.40 -4.56 11.81
N CYS A 94 0.14 -4.13 13.05
CA CYS A 94 0.95 -4.54 14.21
C CYS A 94 0.18 -4.29 15.52
N ASP A 95 0.14 -5.27 16.41
CA ASP A 95 -0.48 -5.18 17.74
C ASP A 95 0.54 -4.91 18.85
N ASN A 96 1.82 -4.75 18.52
CA ASN A 96 2.81 -4.41 19.52
C ASN A 96 2.58 -2.99 20.03
N CYS A 97 2.49 -2.83 21.36
CA CYS A 97 2.23 -1.57 22.04
C CYS A 97 3.52 -0.80 22.37
N CYS A 98 4.46 -0.71 21.43
CA CYS A 98 5.69 0.06 21.62
C CYS A 98 5.38 1.54 21.84
N SER A 99 5.88 2.14 22.92
CA SER A 99 5.49 3.49 23.37
C SER A 99 5.77 4.60 22.36
N TYR A 100 6.70 4.41 21.45
CA TYR A 100 7.12 5.37 20.42
C TYR A 100 6.52 5.09 19.03
N CYS A 101 5.80 3.96 18.86
CA CYS A 101 5.43 3.47 17.54
C CYS A 101 4.01 3.92 17.15
N ILE A 102 3.89 4.47 15.94
CA ILE A 102 2.60 4.90 15.38
C ILE A 102 1.94 3.84 14.48
N ILE A 103 2.64 2.75 14.15
CA ILE A 103 2.17 1.77 13.16
C ILE A 103 0.78 1.20 13.47
N PRO A 104 0.43 0.82 14.72
CA PRO A 104 -0.91 0.31 15.01
C PRO A 104 -2.04 1.29 14.65
N LYS A 105 -1.79 2.59 14.78
CA LYS A 105 -2.76 3.63 14.41
C LYS A 105 -2.85 3.87 12.91
N LEU A 106 -1.76 3.65 12.16
CA LEU A 106 -1.71 3.94 10.73
C LEU A 106 -2.06 2.74 9.85
N ARG A 107 -1.79 1.53 10.32
CA ARG A 107 -1.94 0.28 9.56
C ARG A 107 -2.89 -0.72 10.20
N GLY A 108 -3.49 -0.34 11.33
CA GLY A 108 -4.44 -1.17 12.06
C GLY A 108 -3.80 -2.37 12.78
N PRO A 109 -4.66 -3.28 13.26
CA PRO A 109 -4.25 -4.50 13.94
C PRO A 109 -3.46 -5.42 13.02
N TYR A 110 -2.74 -6.37 13.61
CA TYR A 110 -2.00 -7.37 12.85
C TYR A 110 -2.95 -8.33 12.14
N VAL A 111 -2.77 -8.47 10.83
CA VAL A 111 -3.55 -9.38 9.98
C VAL A 111 -2.62 -10.16 9.08
N SER A 112 -2.55 -11.47 9.28
CA SER A 112 -1.81 -12.40 8.43
C SER A 112 -2.54 -12.65 7.11
N LYS A 113 -1.80 -12.72 6.01
CA LYS A 113 -2.35 -13.28 4.77
C LYS A 113 -2.56 -14.79 4.96
N PRO A 114 -3.66 -15.36 4.45
CA PRO A 114 -3.85 -16.82 4.44
C PRO A 114 -2.65 -17.56 3.82
N PHE A 115 -2.28 -18.68 4.41
CA PHE A 115 -1.09 -19.46 4.00
C PHE A 115 -1.13 -19.81 2.51
N GLU A 116 -2.29 -20.21 2.01
CA GLU A 116 -2.50 -20.58 0.60
C GLU A 116 -2.24 -19.43 -0.35
N GLN A 117 -2.61 -18.20 0.06
CA GLN A 117 -2.34 -17.00 -0.75
C GLN A 117 -0.84 -16.69 -0.78
N VAL A 118 -0.16 -16.77 0.37
CA VAL A 118 1.28 -16.55 0.46
C VAL A 118 2.03 -17.57 -0.40
N LEU A 119 1.64 -18.85 -0.29
CA LEU A 119 2.24 -19.94 -1.06
C LEU A 119 1.98 -19.77 -2.57
N GLY A 120 0.76 -19.38 -2.95
CA GLY A 120 0.40 -19.12 -4.34
C GLY A 120 1.20 -17.96 -4.94
N GLU A 121 1.36 -16.86 -4.19
CA GLU A 121 2.16 -15.71 -4.60
C GLU A 121 3.64 -16.09 -4.74
N ALA A 122 4.18 -16.86 -3.78
CA ALA A 122 5.56 -17.35 -3.83
C ALA A 122 5.80 -18.23 -5.06
N LYS A 123 4.92 -19.20 -5.35
CA LYS A 123 5.02 -20.05 -6.54
C LYS A 123 4.99 -19.23 -7.83
N ALA A 124 4.06 -18.28 -7.95
CA ALA A 124 3.97 -17.41 -9.13
C ALA A 124 5.23 -16.56 -9.34
N LEU A 125 5.93 -16.16 -8.27
CA LEU A 125 7.20 -15.46 -8.35
C LEU A 125 8.33 -16.40 -8.80
N VAL A 126 8.38 -17.62 -8.27
CA VAL A 126 9.36 -18.63 -8.68
C VAL A 126 9.18 -19.03 -10.16
N ASP A 127 7.94 -19.17 -10.62
CA ASP A 127 7.64 -19.46 -12.03
C ASP A 127 8.08 -18.34 -12.97
N LYS A 128 8.17 -17.09 -12.48
CA LYS A 128 8.77 -15.95 -13.22
C LYS A 128 10.30 -15.92 -13.17
N GLY A 129 10.94 -16.87 -12.50
CA GLY A 129 12.40 -16.98 -12.43
C GLY A 129 13.05 -16.34 -11.18
N VAL A 130 12.26 -15.85 -10.24
CA VAL A 130 12.78 -15.31 -8.97
C VAL A 130 13.51 -16.41 -8.20
N LYS A 131 14.69 -16.10 -7.67
CA LYS A 131 15.57 -16.98 -6.91
C LYS A 131 15.60 -16.65 -5.43
N GLU A 132 15.32 -15.41 -5.08
CA GLU A 132 15.36 -14.88 -3.73
C GLU A 132 14.04 -14.21 -3.37
N LEU A 133 13.40 -14.66 -2.30
CA LEU A 133 12.20 -14.06 -1.72
C LEU A 133 12.54 -13.39 -0.39
N ILE A 134 12.35 -12.08 -0.33
CA ILE A 134 12.48 -11.32 0.91
C ILE A 134 11.09 -11.26 1.56
N VAL A 135 10.91 -12.00 2.66
CA VAL A 135 9.66 -12.04 3.41
C VAL A 135 9.54 -10.77 4.25
N VAL A 136 8.41 -10.07 4.12
CA VAL A 136 8.17 -8.78 4.81
C VAL A 136 6.84 -8.75 5.55
N ALA A 137 6.87 -8.19 6.75
CA ALA A 137 5.75 -7.75 7.57
C ALA A 137 6.25 -6.69 8.55
N GLN A 138 5.38 -6.07 9.34
CA GLN A 138 5.77 -5.23 10.47
C GLN A 138 6.39 -6.06 11.60
N ASP A 139 5.92 -7.30 11.77
CA ASP A 139 6.48 -8.31 12.64
C ASP A 139 6.32 -9.69 11.98
N THR A 140 7.40 -10.23 11.42
CA THR A 140 7.36 -11.52 10.73
C THR A 140 7.27 -12.71 11.68
N THR A 141 7.62 -12.53 12.96
CA THR A 141 7.62 -13.61 13.95
C THR A 141 6.23 -14.01 14.41
N ARG A 142 5.24 -13.11 14.22
CA ARG A 142 3.84 -13.34 14.61
C ARG A 142 2.96 -13.91 13.50
N TYR A 143 3.53 -14.20 12.35
CA TYR A 143 2.75 -14.72 11.24
C TYR A 143 1.98 -15.98 11.60
N GLY A 144 0.67 -15.95 11.37
CA GLY A 144 -0.24 -17.08 11.59
C GLY A 144 -0.87 -17.13 12.99
N GLU A 145 -0.45 -16.31 13.97
CA GLU A 145 -1.08 -16.30 15.31
C GLU A 145 -2.57 -15.94 15.28
N ASP A 146 -2.99 -15.17 14.30
CA ASP A 146 -4.38 -14.75 14.08
C ASP A 146 -5.17 -15.70 13.16
N LEU A 147 -4.52 -16.69 12.56
CA LEU A 147 -5.14 -17.65 11.65
C LEU A 147 -5.39 -19.03 12.31
N TYR A 148 -4.65 -19.40 13.38
CA TYR A 148 -4.63 -20.74 13.97
C TYR A 148 -4.82 -20.75 15.47
#